data_91a774d526766ec620513c0cb1ef3a00
#
_entry.id   91a774d526766ec620513c0cb1ef3a00
#
_cell.length_a   1.000
_cell.length_b   1.000
_cell.length_c   1.000
_cell.angle_alpha   90.00
_cell.angle_beta   90.00
_cell.angle_gamma   90.00
#
_symmetry.space_group_name_H-M   'P 1'
#
loop_
_entity.id
_entity.type
_entity.pdbx_description
1 polymer ?
#
loop_
_entity_poly.entity_id
_entity_poly.type
_entity_poly.pdbx_seq_one_letter_code
_entity_poly.pdbx_strand_id
1 'polypeptide(L)'
;MKASDLFVNCLQEEGIEYIFGIPGEENADFMISFEEVDTNIQFILCRHEQGAAFAAEVYGRLTGTPAGCLGTLGPGVTNLLTGVANANMDRAPILVLTGQGSSERLHKESHQIMDAIAMCKPVTKWAQMVYHPDNIPEIVRKAVRLARSEKPGACMIDFPEDIAKMETAVKPIEVRRFRRPVADEKIMYRAWEAIKNAKNPIILAGNGCVRKRASEQLRQFVEKTGIGVINTFMGKGSVDMDSEQCSFTIGLGAKDFPAIAIEKSDLVLTLGYDMVEYHPKLWNPGGKKKVVHCDFIPSEIDENYRIDVEVVGDLAHTIWMFNEQLNKHGAENLDYDHSHTRWCREEMTKDFELYKDDETVGIIKPQKALWDARQVLGPNDLLLSDVGAHKMWISRYYQCHEPNTCLVPNGFCSMGFALPGAMGAHFVDPNRRILSICGDAGFLMNVQEMETIKRYNCDNVTVMVWEDMAYGLIAWKQWGHFGKHTKLDFTNPDFLKLAESFGWNGFRCENSADLQATLEESYTTPGPSLVTIPIDYAENKKLTERMGSIDIPM
;
A
#
# COMPACT_ATOMS: atom_id res chain seq x y z
N MET A 1 -24.23 13.41 -28.04
CA MET A 1 -23.37 12.21 -27.88
C MET A 1 -24.05 11.26 -26.91
N LYS A 2 -23.72 9.98 -26.98
CA LYS A 2 -24.21 9.03 -25.97
C LYS A 2 -23.69 9.38 -24.57
N ALA A 3 -24.42 9.00 -23.55
CA ALA A 3 -24.01 9.17 -22.14
C ALA A 3 -22.74 8.38 -21.83
N SER A 4 -22.55 7.19 -22.40
CA SER A 4 -21.32 6.41 -22.28
C SER A 4 -20.11 7.11 -22.89
N ASP A 5 -20.25 7.81 -24.05
CA ASP A 5 -19.18 8.62 -24.63
C ASP A 5 -18.82 9.81 -23.72
N LEU A 6 -19.84 10.49 -23.18
CA LEU A 6 -19.62 11.56 -22.21
C LEU A 6 -18.88 11.05 -20.97
N PHE A 7 -19.21 9.84 -20.50
CA PHE A 7 -18.56 9.24 -19.35
C PHE A 7 -17.07 9.00 -19.61
N VAL A 8 -16.70 8.42 -20.75
CA VAL A 8 -15.30 8.23 -21.17
C VAL A 8 -14.57 9.57 -21.26
N ASN A 9 -15.18 10.57 -21.92
CA ASN A 9 -14.61 11.92 -22.01
C ASN A 9 -14.38 12.55 -20.63
N CYS A 10 -15.30 12.36 -19.67
CA CYS A 10 -15.14 12.86 -18.30
C CYS A 10 -13.99 12.16 -17.57
N LEU A 11 -13.83 10.84 -17.72
CA LEU A 11 -12.72 10.09 -17.15
C LEU A 11 -11.37 10.57 -17.69
N GLN A 12 -11.29 10.79 -19.01
CA GLN A 12 -10.10 11.32 -19.65
C GLN A 12 -9.74 12.72 -19.17
N GLU A 13 -10.74 13.63 -19.06
CA GLU A 13 -10.54 14.99 -18.51
C GLU A 13 -9.98 14.96 -17.08
N GLU A 14 -10.35 13.95 -16.28
CA GLU A 14 -9.84 13.75 -14.92
C GLU A 14 -8.44 13.12 -14.88
N GLY A 15 -7.88 12.73 -16.03
CA GLY A 15 -6.56 12.12 -16.14
C GLY A 15 -6.52 10.65 -15.75
N ILE A 16 -7.62 9.93 -15.94
CA ILE A 16 -7.63 8.46 -15.83
C ILE A 16 -6.91 7.91 -17.07
N GLU A 17 -5.90 7.09 -16.86
CA GLU A 17 -5.09 6.49 -17.94
C GLU A 17 -5.36 4.99 -18.11
N TYR A 18 -5.69 4.30 -17.01
CA TYR A 18 -5.91 2.85 -17.02
C TYR A 18 -7.21 2.47 -16.32
N ILE A 19 -7.88 1.47 -16.88
CA ILE A 19 -9.01 0.77 -16.28
C ILE A 19 -8.73 -0.72 -16.36
N PHE A 20 -8.60 -1.37 -15.21
CA PHE A 20 -8.44 -2.81 -15.07
C PHE A 20 -9.81 -3.46 -14.87
N GLY A 21 -10.11 -4.60 -15.48
CA GLY A 21 -11.40 -5.19 -15.21
C GLY A 21 -11.84 -6.31 -16.11
N ILE A 22 -13.10 -6.70 -15.91
CA ILE A 22 -13.80 -7.66 -16.75
C ILE A 22 -15.10 -7.01 -17.22
N PRO A 23 -15.31 -6.90 -18.56
CA PRO A 23 -16.55 -6.37 -19.10
C PRO A 23 -17.70 -7.38 -18.94
N GLY A 24 -18.92 -6.87 -18.87
CA GLY A 24 -20.14 -7.65 -18.89
C GLY A 24 -21.17 -7.04 -19.83
N GLU A 25 -22.35 -7.64 -19.92
CA GLU A 25 -23.42 -7.22 -20.82
C GLU A 25 -23.88 -5.78 -20.51
N GLU A 26 -24.04 -5.42 -19.25
CA GLU A 26 -24.59 -4.13 -18.82
C GLU A 26 -23.60 -2.97 -18.93
N ASN A 27 -22.32 -3.24 -19.18
CA ASN A 27 -21.35 -2.18 -19.49
C ASN A 27 -20.87 -2.20 -20.95
N ALA A 28 -21.57 -2.90 -21.85
CA ALA A 28 -21.22 -2.99 -23.25
C ALA A 28 -21.15 -1.61 -23.95
N ASP A 29 -22.13 -0.73 -23.70
CA ASP A 29 -22.10 0.64 -24.28
C ASP A 29 -20.88 1.42 -23.82
N PHE A 30 -20.49 1.28 -22.55
CA PHE A 30 -19.28 1.89 -22.01
C PHE A 30 -18.01 1.32 -22.68
N MET A 31 -17.95 0.01 -22.91
CA MET A 31 -16.82 -0.62 -23.59
C MET A 31 -16.70 -0.19 -25.06
N ILE A 32 -17.83 -0.08 -25.76
CA ILE A 32 -17.85 0.39 -27.16
C ILE A 32 -17.40 1.86 -27.25
N SER A 33 -17.73 2.67 -26.25
CA SER A 33 -17.30 4.08 -26.23
C SER A 33 -15.78 4.26 -26.18
N PHE A 34 -15.00 3.27 -25.72
CA PHE A 34 -13.52 3.31 -25.83
C PHE A 34 -13.02 3.24 -27.28
N GLU A 35 -13.79 2.63 -28.18
CA GLU A 35 -13.47 2.57 -29.61
C GLU A 35 -14.00 3.78 -30.38
N GLU A 36 -15.15 4.34 -29.93
CA GLU A 36 -15.85 5.43 -30.63
C GLU A 36 -15.35 6.82 -30.22
N VAL A 37 -14.77 6.96 -29.03
CA VAL A 37 -14.23 8.23 -28.49
C VAL A 37 -12.71 8.26 -28.69
N ASP A 38 -12.18 9.40 -29.15
CA ASP A 38 -10.73 9.63 -29.18
C ASP A 38 -10.19 9.77 -27.74
N THR A 39 -9.71 8.66 -27.19
CA THR A 39 -9.24 8.57 -25.81
C THR A 39 -7.90 7.87 -25.70
N ASN A 40 -7.10 8.32 -24.72
CA ASN A 40 -5.84 7.67 -24.34
C ASN A 40 -6.02 6.64 -23.20
N ILE A 41 -7.24 6.45 -22.71
CA ILE A 41 -7.51 5.49 -21.63
C ILE A 41 -7.32 4.07 -22.17
N GLN A 42 -6.49 3.28 -21.49
CA GLN A 42 -6.28 1.88 -21.82
C GLN A 42 -7.10 0.98 -20.93
N PHE A 43 -7.85 0.06 -21.53
CA PHE A 43 -8.56 -1.00 -20.80
C PHE A 43 -7.67 -2.25 -20.71
N ILE A 44 -7.41 -2.69 -19.48
CA ILE A 44 -6.60 -3.88 -19.20
C ILE A 44 -7.55 -5.02 -18.79
N LEU A 45 -7.76 -5.96 -19.70
CA LEU A 45 -8.62 -7.10 -19.46
C LEU A 45 -7.96 -8.07 -18.48
N CYS A 46 -8.51 -8.19 -17.27
CA CYS A 46 -8.07 -9.09 -16.22
C CYS A 46 -8.77 -10.46 -16.27
N ARG A 47 -8.40 -11.36 -15.38
CA ARG A 47 -9.02 -12.68 -15.23
C ARG A 47 -9.97 -12.77 -14.03
N HIS A 48 -9.87 -11.82 -13.10
CA HIS A 48 -10.75 -11.70 -11.95
C HIS A 48 -10.81 -10.24 -11.46
N GLU A 49 -11.99 -9.76 -11.07
CA GLU A 49 -12.20 -8.37 -10.66
C GLU A 49 -11.42 -8.01 -9.39
N GLN A 50 -11.21 -8.97 -8.49
CA GLN A 50 -10.35 -8.76 -7.31
C GLN A 50 -8.92 -8.39 -7.73
N GLY A 51 -8.35 -9.10 -8.70
CA GLY A 51 -7.05 -8.80 -9.27
C GLY A 51 -7.00 -7.42 -9.93
N ALA A 52 -8.07 -7.06 -10.66
CA ALA A 52 -8.21 -5.73 -11.25
C ALA A 52 -8.20 -4.61 -10.20
N ALA A 53 -8.90 -4.78 -9.08
CA ALA A 53 -8.92 -3.81 -8.00
C ALA A 53 -7.56 -3.67 -7.31
N PHE A 54 -6.80 -4.76 -7.10
CA PHE A 54 -5.44 -4.70 -6.56
C PHE A 54 -4.45 -4.04 -7.51
N ALA A 55 -4.57 -4.27 -8.83
CA ALA A 55 -3.76 -3.57 -9.82
C ALA A 55 -4.04 -2.05 -9.80
N ALA A 56 -5.32 -1.66 -9.79
CA ALA A 56 -5.73 -0.27 -9.67
C ALA A 56 -5.25 0.38 -8.36
N GLU A 57 -5.25 -0.35 -7.25
CA GLU A 57 -4.75 0.10 -5.96
C GLU A 57 -3.27 0.45 -6.03
N VAL A 58 -2.43 -0.45 -6.55
CA VAL A 58 -0.98 -0.22 -6.64
C VAL A 58 -0.68 0.94 -7.58
N TYR A 59 -1.37 1.01 -8.72
CA TYR A 59 -1.27 2.17 -9.62
C TYR A 59 -1.59 3.48 -8.88
N GLY A 60 -2.70 3.51 -8.15
CA GLY A 60 -3.14 4.68 -7.40
C GLY A 60 -2.17 5.09 -6.29
N ARG A 61 -1.59 4.12 -5.56
CA ARG A 61 -0.58 4.39 -4.52
C ARG A 61 0.69 5.00 -5.09
N LEU A 62 1.16 4.50 -6.22
CA LEU A 62 2.40 4.94 -6.83
C LEU A 62 2.27 6.31 -7.51
N THR A 63 1.14 6.58 -8.18
CA THR A 63 0.94 7.80 -8.97
C THR A 63 0.21 8.91 -8.21
N GLY A 64 -0.62 8.57 -7.20
CA GLY A 64 -1.56 9.48 -6.56
C GLY A 64 -2.74 9.87 -7.46
N THR A 65 -2.88 9.23 -8.63
CA THR A 65 -4.00 9.37 -9.56
C THR A 65 -4.79 8.05 -9.56
N PRO A 66 -6.12 8.07 -9.43
CA PRO A 66 -6.87 6.82 -9.45
C PRO A 66 -6.79 6.15 -10.82
N ALA A 67 -6.59 4.83 -10.83
CA ALA A 67 -6.99 4.00 -11.94
C ALA A 67 -8.41 3.50 -11.72
N GLY A 68 -9.11 3.13 -12.80
CA GLY A 68 -10.39 2.45 -12.72
C GLY A 68 -10.24 0.96 -12.42
N CYS A 69 -11.20 0.39 -11.67
CA CYS A 69 -11.44 -1.05 -11.67
C CYS A 69 -12.88 -1.32 -12.06
N LEU A 70 -13.08 -2.15 -13.10
CA LEU A 70 -14.38 -2.37 -13.74
C LEU A 70 -14.91 -3.77 -13.45
N GLY A 71 -16.17 -3.84 -13.08
CA GLY A 71 -16.96 -5.07 -13.02
C GLY A 71 -18.38 -4.87 -13.55
N THR A 72 -19.04 -5.95 -13.94
CA THR A 72 -20.48 -5.90 -14.22
C THR A 72 -21.30 -5.92 -12.93
N LEU A 73 -22.62 -5.84 -13.03
CA LEU A 73 -23.52 -5.99 -11.86
C LEU A 73 -23.37 -7.36 -11.20
N GLY A 74 -23.97 -7.52 -10.03
CA GLY A 74 -24.01 -8.80 -9.30
C GLY A 74 -22.62 -9.35 -8.99
N PRO A 75 -22.19 -10.46 -9.63
CA PRO A 75 -20.92 -11.11 -9.33
C PRO A 75 -19.69 -10.20 -9.57
N GLY A 76 -19.71 -9.34 -10.58
CA GLY A 76 -18.61 -8.39 -10.81
C GLY A 76 -18.42 -7.43 -9.65
N VAL A 77 -19.50 -6.84 -9.13
CA VAL A 77 -19.45 -5.98 -7.94
C VAL A 77 -18.95 -6.75 -6.71
N THR A 78 -19.49 -7.94 -6.46
CA THR A 78 -19.08 -8.72 -5.27
C THR A 78 -17.62 -9.14 -5.32
N ASN A 79 -17.11 -9.48 -6.50
CA ASN A 79 -15.71 -9.84 -6.70
C ASN A 79 -14.76 -8.64 -6.49
N LEU A 80 -15.18 -7.42 -6.81
CA LEU A 80 -14.39 -6.19 -6.57
C LEU A 80 -14.22 -5.87 -5.08
N LEU A 81 -15.20 -6.21 -4.23
CA LEU A 81 -15.29 -5.70 -2.85
C LEU A 81 -14.02 -5.88 -2.02
N THR A 82 -13.36 -7.03 -2.11
CA THR A 82 -12.14 -7.30 -1.34
C THR A 82 -11.02 -6.32 -1.71
N GLY A 83 -10.76 -6.13 -3.00
CA GLY A 83 -9.72 -5.20 -3.45
C GLY A 83 -10.09 -3.74 -3.18
N VAL A 84 -11.37 -3.39 -3.32
CA VAL A 84 -11.88 -2.04 -3.01
C VAL A 84 -11.72 -1.71 -1.52
N ALA A 85 -12.05 -2.65 -0.63
CA ALA A 85 -11.85 -2.48 0.80
C ALA A 85 -10.36 -2.31 1.15
N ASN A 86 -9.49 -3.12 0.53
CA ASN A 86 -8.04 -3.02 0.71
C ASN A 86 -7.53 -1.63 0.31
N ALA A 87 -7.86 -1.18 -0.90
CA ALA A 87 -7.48 0.14 -1.41
C ALA A 87 -7.95 1.29 -0.50
N ASN A 88 -9.21 1.22 -0.03
CA ASN A 88 -9.77 2.26 0.82
C ASN A 88 -9.08 2.34 2.19
N MET A 89 -8.79 1.20 2.82
CA MET A 89 -8.11 1.17 4.11
C MET A 89 -6.62 1.49 4.00
N ASP A 90 -5.98 1.13 2.88
CA ASP A 90 -4.58 1.45 2.60
C ASP A 90 -4.37 2.84 1.99
N ARG A 91 -5.44 3.65 1.94
CA ARG A 91 -5.40 5.04 1.45
C ARG A 91 -4.93 5.15 0.01
N ALA A 92 -5.34 4.21 -0.83
CA ALA A 92 -5.08 4.23 -2.27
C ALA A 92 -6.23 4.86 -3.03
N PRO A 93 -6.01 5.87 -3.89
CA PRO A 93 -7.06 6.41 -4.72
C PRO A 93 -7.40 5.43 -5.84
N ILE A 94 -8.62 4.92 -5.88
CA ILE A 94 -9.16 4.12 -6.98
C ILE A 94 -10.57 4.57 -7.36
N LEU A 95 -10.96 4.29 -8.59
CA LEU A 95 -12.30 4.53 -9.10
C LEU A 95 -12.96 3.20 -9.47
N VAL A 96 -13.97 2.80 -8.69
CA VAL A 96 -14.74 1.59 -8.91
C VAL A 96 -15.85 1.91 -9.91
N LEU A 97 -15.85 1.21 -11.04
CA LEU A 97 -16.81 1.38 -12.13
C LEU A 97 -17.63 0.11 -12.25
N THR A 98 -18.94 0.20 -12.14
CA THR A 98 -19.81 -0.97 -12.26
C THR A 98 -20.91 -0.72 -13.28
N GLY A 99 -21.21 -1.74 -14.08
CA GLY A 99 -22.43 -1.76 -14.85
C GLY A 99 -23.61 -2.11 -13.96
N GLN A 100 -24.78 -1.60 -14.28
CA GLN A 100 -26.02 -1.91 -13.58
C GLN A 100 -27.14 -2.18 -14.58
N GLY A 101 -28.10 -3.01 -14.19
CA GLY A 101 -29.28 -3.25 -14.99
C GLY A 101 -30.09 -1.98 -15.23
N SER A 102 -30.98 -2.01 -16.24
CA SER A 102 -31.86 -0.89 -16.56
C SER A 102 -32.62 -0.36 -15.33
N SER A 103 -32.73 0.95 -15.21
CA SER A 103 -33.46 1.63 -14.13
C SER A 103 -34.91 1.12 -13.96
N GLU A 104 -35.53 0.63 -15.03
CA GLU A 104 -36.86 0.02 -15.02
C GLU A 104 -36.91 -1.33 -14.29
N ARG A 105 -35.77 -1.97 -14.02
CA ARG A 105 -35.66 -3.29 -13.37
C ARG A 105 -35.21 -3.21 -11.91
N LEU A 106 -34.65 -2.10 -11.45
CA LEU A 106 -33.97 -2.00 -10.15
C LEU A 106 -34.89 -2.17 -8.93
N HIS A 107 -36.19 -1.95 -9.09
CA HIS A 107 -37.18 -2.04 -8.01
C HIS A 107 -37.75 -3.45 -7.78
N LYS A 108 -37.34 -4.43 -8.58
CA LYS A 108 -37.91 -5.80 -8.56
C LYS A 108 -36.83 -6.85 -8.62
N GLU A 109 -37.17 -8.05 -8.18
CA GLU A 109 -36.29 -9.22 -8.34
C GLU A 109 -36.04 -9.47 -9.83
N SER A 110 -34.80 -9.43 -10.24
CA SER A 110 -34.36 -9.59 -11.61
C SER A 110 -32.95 -10.18 -11.66
N HIS A 111 -32.57 -10.72 -12.82
CA HIS A 111 -31.28 -11.37 -13.02
C HIS A 111 -30.11 -10.47 -12.60
N GLN A 112 -29.29 -10.93 -11.66
CA GLN A 112 -28.08 -10.30 -11.11
C GLN A 112 -28.29 -8.90 -10.46
N ILE A 113 -29.51 -8.37 -10.37
CA ILE A 113 -29.80 -7.08 -9.73
C ILE A 113 -29.52 -7.16 -8.23
N MET A 114 -28.67 -6.29 -7.76
CA MET A 114 -28.32 -6.10 -6.36
C MET A 114 -28.17 -4.61 -6.05
N ASP A 115 -28.33 -4.23 -4.79
CA ASP A 115 -28.01 -2.87 -4.34
C ASP A 115 -26.48 -2.71 -4.20
N ALA A 116 -25.83 -2.46 -5.36
CA ALA A 116 -24.40 -2.29 -5.45
C ALA A 116 -23.90 -1.10 -4.60
N ILE A 117 -24.68 -0.03 -4.52
CA ILE A 117 -24.35 1.15 -3.72
C ILE A 117 -24.32 0.81 -2.23
N ALA A 118 -25.34 0.11 -1.71
CA ALA A 118 -25.36 -0.30 -0.31
C ALA A 118 -24.21 -1.26 0.03
N MET A 119 -23.83 -2.15 -0.89
CA MET A 119 -22.72 -3.08 -0.72
C MET A 119 -21.37 -2.38 -0.67
N CYS A 120 -21.14 -1.41 -1.54
CA CYS A 120 -19.86 -0.69 -1.63
C CYS A 120 -19.72 0.46 -0.62
N LYS A 121 -20.84 1.00 -0.09
CA LYS A 121 -20.83 2.12 0.82
C LYS A 121 -19.91 1.98 2.04
N PRO A 122 -19.85 0.84 2.74
CA PRO A 122 -18.95 0.69 3.90
C PRO A 122 -17.47 0.56 3.54
N VAL A 123 -17.12 0.27 2.29
CA VAL A 123 -15.75 0.06 1.81
C VAL A 123 -15.25 1.15 0.85
N THR A 124 -15.99 2.26 0.75
CA THR A 124 -15.63 3.39 -0.12
C THR A 124 -15.82 4.72 0.62
N LYS A 125 -15.13 5.76 0.18
CA LYS A 125 -15.36 7.13 0.64
C LYS A 125 -16.68 7.68 0.14
N TRP A 126 -17.11 7.24 -1.04
CA TRP A 126 -18.34 7.67 -1.67
C TRP A 126 -18.75 6.67 -2.75
N ALA A 127 -20.04 6.39 -2.83
CA ALA A 127 -20.63 5.52 -3.85
C ALA A 127 -21.91 6.16 -4.38
N GLN A 128 -22.07 6.21 -5.69
CA GLN A 128 -23.20 6.86 -6.36
C GLN A 128 -23.58 6.15 -7.65
N MET A 129 -24.90 6.00 -7.86
CA MET A 129 -25.46 5.59 -9.13
C MET A 129 -25.69 6.82 -10.02
N VAL A 130 -25.50 6.66 -11.33
CA VAL A 130 -25.89 7.66 -12.34
C VAL A 130 -27.38 7.55 -12.61
N TYR A 131 -28.14 8.58 -12.29
CA TYR A 131 -29.60 8.61 -12.50
C TYR A 131 -30.05 9.34 -13.77
N HIS A 132 -29.18 10.19 -14.31
CA HIS A 132 -29.46 10.98 -15.52
C HIS A 132 -28.16 11.29 -16.25
N PRO A 133 -28.12 11.24 -17.59
CA PRO A 133 -26.88 11.47 -18.34
C PRO A 133 -26.26 12.85 -18.06
N ASP A 134 -27.05 13.89 -17.85
CA ASP A 134 -26.52 15.24 -17.59
C ASP A 134 -25.82 15.40 -16.26
N ASN A 135 -25.95 14.43 -15.34
CA ASN A 135 -25.25 14.43 -14.04
C ASN A 135 -23.85 13.79 -14.11
N ILE A 136 -23.51 13.12 -15.21
CA ILE A 136 -22.24 12.40 -15.38
C ILE A 136 -21.04 13.29 -15.07
N PRO A 137 -20.90 14.52 -15.62
CA PRO A 137 -19.72 15.34 -15.39
C PRO A 137 -19.50 15.69 -13.91
N GLU A 138 -20.58 15.95 -13.17
CA GLU A 138 -20.50 16.25 -11.72
C GLU A 138 -20.17 15.00 -10.91
N ILE A 139 -20.75 13.85 -11.24
CA ILE A 139 -20.53 12.58 -10.56
C ILE A 139 -19.06 12.15 -10.73
N VAL A 140 -18.55 12.13 -11.96
CA VAL A 140 -17.16 11.75 -12.24
C VAL A 140 -16.18 12.70 -11.55
N ARG A 141 -16.39 14.02 -11.70
CA ARG A 141 -15.57 15.05 -11.04
C ARG A 141 -15.54 14.85 -9.54
N LYS A 142 -16.70 14.63 -8.91
CA LYS A 142 -16.81 14.43 -7.46
C LYS A 142 -16.11 13.13 -7.02
N ALA A 143 -16.31 12.03 -7.73
CA ALA A 143 -15.70 10.74 -7.41
C ALA A 143 -14.17 10.84 -7.44
N VAL A 144 -13.58 11.33 -8.54
CA VAL A 144 -12.12 11.47 -8.69
C VAL A 144 -11.55 12.43 -7.65
N ARG A 145 -12.22 13.59 -7.43
CA ARG A 145 -11.79 14.54 -6.41
C ARG A 145 -11.77 13.93 -5.02
N LEU A 146 -12.80 13.19 -4.63
CA LEU A 146 -12.88 12.52 -3.32
C LEU A 146 -11.86 11.41 -3.19
N ALA A 147 -11.67 10.60 -4.25
CA ALA A 147 -10.66 9.55 -4.24
C ALA A 147 -9.25 10.10 -3.99
N ARG A 148 -8.90 11.24 -4.60
CA ARG A 148 -7.59 11.91 -4.48
C ARG A 148 -7.44 12.81 -3.25
N SER A 149 -8.54 13.20 -2.62
CA SER A 149 -8.49 14.07 -1.44
C SER A 149 -7.97 13.29 -0.23
N GLU A 150 -7.20 13.96 0.60
CA GLU A 150 -6.66 13.35 1.81
C GLU A 150 -7.79 13.00 2.81
N LYS A 151 -7.79 11.83 3.45
CA LYS A 151 -6.89 10.71 3.09
C LYS A 151 -7.45 10.04 1.85
N PRO A 152 -6.60 9.67 0.86
CA PRO A 152 -7.09 9.06 -0.37
C PRO A 152 -7.83 7.73 -0.13
N GLY A 153 -8.62 7.27 -1.10
CA GLY A 153 -9.36 6.02 -0.98
C GLY A 153 -10.25 5.75 -2.18
N ALA A 154 -11.05 4.71 -2.08
CA ALA A 154 -11.93 4.25 -3.13
C ALA A 154 -13.20 5.12 -3.26
N CYS A 155 -13.61 5.41 -4.49
CA CYS A 155 -14.93 5.94 -4.82
C CYS A 155 -15.57 5.07 -5.90
N MET A 156 -16.91 4.93 -5.86
CA MET A 156 -17.65 4.08 -6.78
C MET A 156 -18.65 4.88 -7.60
N ILE A 157 -18.75 4.53 -8.87
CA ILE A 157 -19.81 4.98 -9.80
C ILE A 157 -20.50 3.75 -10.39
N ASP A 158 -21.80 3.65 -10.18
CA ASP A 158 -22.67 2.60 -10.70
C ASP A 158 -23.45 3.14 -11.89
N PHE A 159 -23.33 2.50 -13.07
CA PHE A 159 -23.81 3.07 -14.34
C PHE A 159 -24.84 2.16 -15.01
N PRO A 160 -26.16 2.48 -14.90
CA PRO A 160 -27.24 1.71 -15.52
C PRO A 160 -27.16 1.70 -17.05
N GLU A 161 -27.44 0.53 -17.65
CA GLU A 161 -27.34 0.28 -19.08
C GLU A 161 -28.26 1.16 -19.93
N ASP A 162 -29.47 1.45 -19.45
CA ASP A 162 -30.42 2.33 -20.14
C ASP A 162 -29.98 3.78 -20.12
N ILE A 163 -29.38 4.25 -19.02
CA ILE A 163 -28.80 5.60 -18.93
C ILE A 163 -27.58 5.72 -19.86
N ALA A 164 -26.75 4.67 -19.96
CA ALA A 164 -25.57 4.67 -20.83
C ALA A 164 -25.92 4.92 -22.30
N LYS A 165 -27.08 4.46 -22.75
CA LYS A 165 -27.60 4.58 -24.13
C LYS A 165 -28.23 5.94 -24.43
N MET A 166 -28.58 6.73 -23.41
CA MET A 166 -29.27 8.02 -23.60
C MET A 166 -28.37 9.04 -24.30
N GLU A 167 -29.01 9.96 -25.03
CA GLU A 167 -28.33 11.11 -25.64
C GLU A 167 -28.27 12.29 -24.67
N THR A 168 -27.17 13.02 -24.72
CA THR A 168 -26.95 14.25 -23.95
C THR A 168 -26.19 15.30 -24.74
N ALA A 169 -26.38 16.58 -24.37
CA ALA A 169 -25.69 17.73 -24.93
C ALA A 169 -24.64 18.34 -24.00
N VAL A 170 -24.56 17.84 -22.75
CA VAL A 170 -23.61 18.38 -21.76
C VAL A 170 -22.17 17.94 -22.10
N LYS A 171 -21.20 18.63 -21.52
CA LYS A 171 -19.78 18.43 -21.76
C LYS A 171 -19.06 18.15 -20.43
N PRO A 172 -17.86 17.54 -20.46
CA PRO A 172 -17.02 17.41 -19.28
C PRO A 172 -16.77 18.76 -18.58
N ILE A 173 -16.65 18.73 -17.27
CA ILE A 173 -16.29 19.91 -16.47
C ILE A 173 -14.78 20.05 -16.48
N GLU A 174 -14.27 21.25 -16.82
CA GLU A 174 -12.84 21.58 -16.77
C GLU A 174 -12.22 21.30 -15.40
N VAL A 175 -11.05 20.63 -15.37
CA VAL A 175 -10.32 20.34 -14.14
C VAL A 175 -9.64 21.59 -13.61
N ARG A 176 -10.04 22.04 -12.44
CA ARG A 176 -9.39 23.13 -11.72
C ARG A 176 -8.62 22.60 -10.52
N ARG A 177 -7.35 22.99 -10.40
CA ARG A 177 -6.55 22.70 -9.21
C ARG A 177 -7.12 23.44 -8.00
N PHE A 178 -7.36 22.74 -6.92
CA PHE A 178 -7.74 23.35 -5.65
C PHE A 178 -6.53 23.39 -4.69
N ARG A 179 -6.50 24.43 -3.87
CA ARG A 179 -5.48 24.57 -2.83
C ARG A 179 -5.76 23.59 -1.69
N ARG A 180 -4.70 23.06 -1.11
CA ARG A 180 -4.79 22.26 0.10
C ARG A 180 -4.86 23.17 1.31
N PRO A 181 -5.56 22.76 2.39
CA PRO A 181 -5.62 23.55 3.61
C PRO A 181 -4.23 23.64 4.24
N VAL A 182 -3.90 24.79 4.79
CA VAL A 182 -2.69 25.00 5.60
C VAL A 182 -3.08 25.00 7.07
N ALA A 183 -2.18 24.56 7.94
CA ALA A 183 -2.40 24.58 9.37
C ALA A 183 -2.41 26.02 9.91
N ASP A 184 -3.17 26.24 10.99
CA ASP A 184 -3.25 27.51 11.69
C ASP A 184 -1.89 27.91 12.29
N GLU A 185 -1.49 29.19 12.10
CA GLU A 185 -0.17 29.68 12.54
C GLU A 185 0.04 29.56 14.05
N LYS A 186 -1.01 29.74 14.87
CA LYS A 186 -0.92 29.64 16.34
C LYS A 186 -0.66 28.20 16.76
N ILE A 187 -1.30 27.24 16.09
CA ILE A 187 -1.05 25.81 16.35
C ILE A 187 0.35 25.42 15.88
N MET A 188 0.78 25.92 14.72
CA MET A 188 2.16 25.71 14.24
C MET A 188 3.20 26.24 15.22
N TYR A 189 2.99 27.44 15.80
CA TYR A 189 3.87 27.98 16.82
C TYR A 189 3.91 27.07 18.07
N ARG A 190 2.78 26.59 18.55
CA ARG A 190 2.71 25.66 19.70
C ARG A 190 3.43 24.35 19.41
N ALA A 191 3.25 23.80 18.21
CA ALA A 191 3.95 22.58 17.80
C ALA A 191 5.47 22.80 17.75
N TRP A 192 5.91 23.92 17.17
CA TRP A 192 7.33 24.29 17.14
C TRP A 192 7.93 24.44 18.55
N GLU A 193 7.24 25.13 19.45
CA GLU A 193 7.71 25.27 20.84
C GLU A 193 7.78 23.90 21.58
N ALA A 194 6.86 22.98 21.30
CA ALA A 194 6.91 21.64 21.87
C ALA A 194 8.13 20.86 21.34
N ILE A 195 8.41 20.95 20.03
CA ILE A 195 9.56 20.30 19.39
C ILE A 195 10.87 20.91 19.92
N LYS A 196 10.99 22.24 19.91
CA LYS A 196 12.18 22.98 20.35
C LYS A 196 12.59 22.68 21.80
N ASN A 197 11.61 22.50 22.68
CA ASN A 197 11.84 22.31 24.11
C ASN A 197 11.94 20.82 24.53
N ALA A 198 11.83 19.88 23.58
CA ALA A 198 12.06 18.46 23.83
C ALA A 198 13.54 18.19 24.13
N LYS A 199 13.82 17.10 24.83
CA LYS A 199 15.20 16.63 25.08
C LYS A 199 15.55 15.42 24.24
N ASN A 200 14.62 14.49 24.13
CA ASN A 200 14.79 13.22 23.43
C ASN A 200 13.63 13.03 22.43
N PRO A 201 13.45 13.94 21.44
CA PRO A 201 12.37 13.84 20.48
C PRO A 201 12.60 12.66 19.53
N ILE A 202 11.48 12.09 19.06
CA ILE A 202 11.48 11.08 18.01
C ILE A 202 10.33 11.34 17.03
N ILE A 203 10.53 11.01 15.76
CA ILE A 203 9.50 11.09 14.72
C ILE A 203 8.94 9.70 14.45
N LEU A 204 7.62 9.56 14.46
CA LEU A 204 6.89 8.41 13.94
C LEU A 204 6.25 8.79 12.60
N ALA A 205 6.87 8.32 11.52
CA ALA A 205 6.44 8.62 10.15
C ALA A 205 5.50 7.52 9.64
N GLY A 206 4.27 7.88 9.33
CA GLY A 206 3.25 6.99 8.76
C GLY A 206 3.10 7.14 7.25
N ASN A 207 2.06 6.51 6.71
CA ASN A 207 1.72 6.48 5.28
C ASN A 207 1.62 7.90 4.65
N GLY A 208 1.22 8.91 5.42
CA GLY A 208 1.18 10.29 4.93
C GLY A 208 2.54 10.83 4.49
N CYS A 209 3.63 10.35 5.09
CA CYS A 209 4.98 10.81 4.80
C CYS A 209 5.53 10.34 3.44
N VAL A 210 5.00 9.25 2.87
CA VAL A 210 5.43 8.76 1.55
C VAL A 210 4.67 9.41 0.39
N ARG A 211 3.76 10.34 0.69
CA ARG A 211 2.93 11.03 -0.32
C ARG A 211 3.37 12.48 -0.54
N LYS A 212 3.25 12.96 -1.77
CA LYS A 212 3.19 14.39 -2.16
C LYS A 212 4.29 15.29 -1.58
N ARG A 213 5.53 14.97 -1.74
CA ARG A 213 6.68 15.74 -1.28
C ARG A 213 6.85 15.84 0.25
N ALA A 214 6.05 15.11 1.04
CA ALA A 214 6.21 15.11 2.49
C ALA A 214 7.56 14.51 2.89
N SER A 215 7.99 13.44 2.22
CA SER A 215 9.31 12.81 2.44
C SER A 215 10.48 13.76 2.16
N GLU A 216 10.41 14.56 1.09
CA GLU A 216 11.43 15.56 0.76
C GLU A 216 11.60 16.58 1.91
N GLN A 217 10.48 17.12 2.40
CA GLN A 217 10.51 18.06 3.51
C GLN A 217 10.95 17.42 4.84
N LEU A 218 10.57 16.17 5.05
CA LEU A 218 10.99 15.40 6.23
C LEU A 218 12.50 15.15 6.23
N ARG A 219 13.06 14.72 5.10
CA ARG A 219 14.53 14.52 4.95
C ARG A 219 15.31 15.78 5.27
N GLN A 220 14.88 16.94 4.73
CA GLN A 220 15.50 18.24 5.04
C GLN A 220 15.39 18.59 6.54
N PHE A 221 14.24 18.30 7.15
CA PHE A 221 14.02 18.59 8.56
C PHE A 221 14.92 17.75 9.48
N VAL A 222 15.02 16.45 9.23
CA VAL A 222 15.81 15.55 10.07
C VAL A 222 17.31 15.70 9.85
N GLU A 223 17.75 16.04 8.65
CA GLU A 223 19.14 16.37 8.36
C GLU A 223 19.62 17.58 9.20
N LYS A 224 18.77 18.61 9.33
CA LYS A 224 19.08 19.81 10.13
C LYS A 224 18.99 19.59 11.64
N THR A 225 18.04 18.78 12.10
CA THR A 225 17.75 18.60 13.54
C THR A 225 18.43 17.40 14.17
N GLY A 226 18.84 16.42 13.38
CA GLY A 226 19.35 15.14 13.86
C GLY A 226 18.29 14.23 14.48
N ILE A 227 17.00 14.61 14.49
CA ILE A 227 15.94 13.81 15.11
C ILE A 227 15.78 12.49 14.36
N GLY A 228 15.82 11.37 15.10
CA GLY A 228 15.63 10.04 14.53
C GLY A 228 14.20 9.77 14.10
N VAL A 229 14.04 9.02 13.00
CA VAL A 229 12.75 8.66 12.41
C VAL A 229 12.53 7.16 12.50
N ILE A 230 11.40 6.78 13.08
CA ILE A 230 10.84 5.44 13.00
C ILE A 230 9.69 5.45 12.01
N ASN A 231 9.67 4.50 11.08
CA ASN A 231 8.60 4.35 10.09
C ASN A 231 7.58 3.32 10.55
N THR A 232 6.30 3.52 10.19
CA THR A 232 5.33 2.43 10.12
C THR A 232 5.63 1.52 8.92
N PHE A 233 4.92 0.40 8.78
CA PHE A 233 5.04 -0.47 7.60
C PHE A 233 4.81 0.28 6.29
N MET A 234 3.86 1.21 6.28
CA MET A 234 3.49 1.99 5.09
C MET A 234 4.28 3.30 4.95
N GLY A 235 5.02 3.70 5.99
CA GLY A 235 5.88 4.88 5.98
C GLY A 235 7.31 4.63 5.50
N LYS A 236 7.63 3.41 5.05
CA LYS A 236 8.99 3.01 4.61
C LYS A 236 9.51 3.90 3.49
N GLY A 237 10.80 4.26 3.56
CA GLY A 237 11.45 5.12 2.59
C GLY A 237 11.15 6.62 2.74
N SER A 238 10.33 7.03 3.72
CA SER A 238 10.14 8.45 4.03
C SER A 238 11.47 9.15 4.38
N VAL A 239 12.39 8.41 4.99
CA VAL A 239 13.80 8.75 5.16
C VAL A 239 14.64 7.62 4.57
N ASP A 240 15.73 7.96 3.90
CA ASP A 240 16.66 7.00 3.31
C ASP A 240 17.20 6.04 4.39
N MET A 241 17.23 4.73 4.09
CA MET A 241 17.74 3.73 5.01
C MET A 241 19.21 3.96 5.41
N ASP A 242 19.99 4.62 4.57
CA ASP A 242 21.40 4.94 4.85
C ASP A 242 21.57 6.19 5.70
N SER A 243 20.52 7.02 5.84
CA SER A 243 20.56 8.18 6.71
C SER A 243 20.80 7.80 8.17
N GLU A 244 21.68 8.53 8.87
CA GLU A 244 21.91 8.36 10.31
C GLU A 244 20.64 8.55 11.14
N GLN A 245 19.67 9.31 10.64
CA GLN A 245 18.39 9.57 11.28
C GLN A 245 17.38 8.45 11.08
N CYS A 246 17.61 7.48 10.19
CA CYS A 246 16.73 6.35 10.00
C CYS A 246 16.88 5.35 11.15
N SER A 247 15.85 5.20 11.98
CA SER A 247 15.76 4.22 13.08
C SER A 247 14.82 3.05 12.72
N PHE A 248 14.59 2.86 11.41
CA PHE A 248 13.88 1.76 10.78
C PHE A 248 12.38 1.65 11.13
N THR A 249 11.84 0.43 11.16
CA THR A 249 10.39 0.21 11.11
C THR A 249 9.85 -0.39 12.39
N ILE A 250 8.78 0.21 12.95
CA ILE A 250 8.00 -0.32 14.06
C ILE A 250 6.80 -1.12 13.54
N GLY A 251 6.28 -2.05 14.34
CA GLY A 251 4.99 -2.68 14.07
C GLY A 251 4.94 -4.18 14.36
N LEU A 252 5.98 -4.77 14.99
CA LEU A 252 6.02 -6.21 15.28
C LEU A 252 5.81 -6.56 16.75
N GLY A 253 6.47 -5.89 17.66
CA GLY A 253 6.34 -6.20 19.08
C GLY A 253 6.80 -5.07 19.99
N ALA A 254 6.25 -5.03 21.21
CA ALA A 254 6.52 -3.97 22.18
C ALA A 254 7.97 -3.97 22.72
N LYS A 255 8.72 -5.05 22.52
CA LYS A 255 10.13 -5.18 22.93
C LYS A 255 11.11 -5.05 21.76
N ASP A 256 10.66 -4.75 20.57
CA ASP A 256 11.55 -4.46 19.45
C ASP A 256 12.29 -3.14 19.66
N PHE A 257 13.48 -3.02 19.07
CA PHE A 257 14.34 -1.85 19.24
C PHE A 257 13.65 -0.52 18.93
N PRO A 258 12.85 -0.38 17.83
CA PRO A 258 12.12 0.84 17.56
C PRO A 258 11.09 1.19 18.64
N ALA A 259 10.40 0.21 19.22
CA ALA A 259 9.45 0.43 20.31
C ALA A 259 10.15 0.92 21.58
N ILE A 260 11.32 0.32 21.92
CA ILE A 260 12.16 0.75 23.03
C ILE A 260 12.69 2.18 22.82
N ALA A 261 13.05 2.55 21.58
CA ALA A 261 13.48 3.92 21.29
C ALA A 261 12.34 4.92 21.53
N ILE A 262 11.11 4.61 21.13
CA ILE A 262 9.93 5.44 21.45
C ILE A 262 9.71 5.50 22.96
N GLU A 263 9.85 4.38 23.69
CA GLU A 263 9.71 4.37 25.15
C GLU A 263 10.69 5.33 25.82
N LYS A 264 11.91 5.46 25.34
CA LYS A 264 12.93 6.38 25.87
C LYS A 264 12.75 7.83 25.46
N SER A 265 11.91 8.15 24.47
CA SER A 265 11.65 9.51 24.04
C SER A 265 10.78 10.30 25.02
N ASP A 266 10.91 11.62 25.05
CA ASP A 266 10.06 12.53 25.82
C ASP A 266 8.98 13.21 24.96
N LEU A 267 9.16 13.23 23.64
CA LEU A 267 8.23 13.73 22.66
C LEU A 267 8.16 12.80 21.45
N VAL A 268 6.96 12.46 21.02
CA VAL A 268 6.71 11.75 19.74
C VAL A 268 6.04 12.73 18.78
N LEU A 269 6.73 13.06 17.70
CA LEU A 269 6.16 13.81 16.58
C LEU A 269 5.62 12.81 15.56
N THR A 270 4.30 12.64 15.51
CA THR A 270 3.64 11.77 14.53
C THR A 270 3.36 12.55 13.26
N LEU A 271 3.83 12.06 12.12
CA LEU A 271 3.69 12.69 10.82
C LEU A 271 2.94 11.77 9.87
N GLY A 272 1.74 12.16 9.45
CA GLY A 272 0.92 11.38 8.51
C GLY A 272 0.65 9.96 8.99
N TYR A 273 0.49 9.79 10.29
CA TYR A 273 0.31 8.51 10.96
C TYR A 273 -1.16 8.13 11.06
N ASP A 274 -1.49 6.94 10.59
CA ASP A 274 -2.81 6.33 10.74
C ASP A 274 -2.77 5.28 11.85
N MET A 275 -3.71 5.31 12.82
CA MET A 275 -3.75 4.33 13.91
C MET A 275 -3.93 2.88 13.43
N VAL A 276 -4.53 2.69 12.25
CA VAL A 276 -4.67 1.37 11.62
C VAL A 276 -3.32 0.76 11.22
N GLU A 277 -2.28 1.58 11.05
CA GLU A 277 -0.94 1.10 10.70
C GLU A 277 -0.25 0.39 11.88
N TYR A 278 -0.31 0.96 13.06
CA TYR A 278 0.21 0.38 14.30
C TYR A 278 -0.44 1.02 15.52
N HIS A 279 -1.30 0.29 16.21
CA HIS A 279 -2.17 0.85 17.25
C HIS A 279 -1.39 1.51 18.40
N PRO A 280 -1.79 2.71 18.87
CA PRO A 280 -1.08 3.47 19.91
C PRO A 280 -0.88 2.71 21.24
N LYS A 281 -1.78 1.80 21.61
CA LYS A 281 -1.66 0.95 22.78
C LYS A 281 -0.32 0.19 22.83
N LEU A 282 0.28 -0.13 21.68
CA LEU A 282 1.49 -0.92 21.58
C LEU A 282 2.77 -0.10 21.75
N TRP A 283 2.74 1.20 21.49
CA TRP A 283 3.91 2.08 21.63
C TRP A 283 3.74 3.22 22.66
N ASN A 284 2.50 3.52 23.07
CA ASN A 284 2.18 4.56 24.05
C ASN A 284 1.11 4.09 25.04
N PRO A 285 1.28 2.95 25.73
CA PRO A 285 0.26 2.40 26.62
C PRO A 285 -0.11 3.39 27.73
N GLY A 286 -1.42 3.67 27.83
CA GLY A 286 -1.98 4.63 28.78
C GLY A 286 -1.80 6.10 28.40
N GLY A 287 -1.37 6.40 27.17
CA GLY A 287 -1.29 7.78 26.64
C GLY A 287 -0.34 8.69 27.41
N LYS A 288 0.84 8.18 27.82
CA LYS A 288 1.77 8.89 28.73
C LYS A 288 2.76 9.79 28.00
N LYS A 289 3.00 9.56 26.70
CA LYS A 289 3.93 10.33 25.90
C LYS A 289 3.33 11.68 25.52
N LYS A 290 4.16 12.71 25.46
CA LYS A 290 3.79 13.94 24.77
C LYS A 290 3.74 13.66 23.28
N VAL A 291 2.64 14.03 22.63
CA VAL A 291 2.41 13.79 21.21
C VAL A 291 2.11 15.11 20.50
N VAL A 292 2.89 15.40 19.48
CA VAL A 292 2.56 16.39 18.46
C VAL A 292 2.09 15.65 17.23
N HIS A 293 0.78 15.74 16.92
CA HIS A 293 0.18 15.10 15.77
C HIS A 293 0.11 16.06 14.58
N CYS A 294 0.67 15.66 13.45
CA CYS A 294 0.59 16.43 12.20
C CYS A 294 0.01 15.54 11.10
N ASP A 295 -1.17 15.89 10.62
CA ASP A 295 -1.86 15.14 9.56
C ASP A 295 -2.80 16.05 8.77
N PHE A 296 -3.32 15.53 7.68
CA PHE A 296 -4.29 16.22 6.81
C PHE A 296 -5.67 16.39 7.45
N ILE A 297 -6.04 15.50 8.37
CA ILE A 297 -7.32 15.50 9.10
C ILE A 297 -7.05 15.34 10.60
N PRO A 298 -8.02 15.69 11.46
CA PRO A 298 -7.92 15.39 12.88
C PRO A 298 -7.74 13.91 13.14
N SER A 299 -7.04 13.59 14.23
CA SER A 299 -6.85 12.20 14.66
C SER A 299 -8.14 11.55 15.15
N GLU A 300 -8.19 10.23 15.07
CA GLU A 300 -9.17 9.44 15.81
C GLU A 300 -8.96 9.57 17.32
N ILE A 301 -10.04 9.38 18.09
CA ILE A 301 -9.99 9.45 19.56
C ILE A 301 -9.64 8.06 20.12
N ASP A 302 -8.52 7.97 20.86
CA ASP A 302 -8.08 6.77 21.54
C ASP A 302 -7.47 7.10 22.92
N GLU A 303 -7.72 6.28 23.93
CA GLU A 303 -7.22 6.48 25.28
C GLU A 303 -5.69 6.44 25.40
N ASN A 304 -5.02 5.76 24.46
CA ASN A 304 -3.56 5.65 24.40
C ASN A 304 -2.93 6.71 23.48
N TYR A 305 -3.75 7.50 22.76
CA TYR A 305 -3.30 8.53 21.84
C TYR A 305 -3.77 9.91 22.27
N ARG A 306 -3.23 10.36 23.40
CA ARG A 306 -3.52 11.70 23.94
C ARG A 306 -2.60 12.72 23.30
N ILE A 307 -3.18 13.64 22.54
CA ILE A 307 -2.44 14.63 21.75
C ILE A 307 -2.29 15.92 22.54
N ASP A 308 -1.04 16.40 22.68
CA ASP A 308 -0.75 17.70 23.31
C ASP A 308 -0.92 18.86 22.33
N VAL A 309 -0.52 18.65 21.06
CA VAL A 309 -0.71 19.62 19.98
C VAL A 309 -1.14 18.91 18.72
N GLU A 310 -2.30 19.28 18.19
CA GLU A 310 -2.86 18.74 16.94
C GLU A 310 -2.73 19.76 15.82
N VAL A 311 -1.94 19.42 14.80
CA VAL A 311 -1.69 20.22 13.61
C VAL A 311 -2.40 19.58 12.42
N VAL A 312 -3.49 20.21 11.97
CA VAL A 312 -4.28 19.73 10.83
C VAL A 312 -4.05 20.61 9.62
N GLY A 313 -3.55 20.01 8.53
CA GLY A 313 -3.27 20.70 7.28
C GLY A 313 -2.46 19.84 6.30
N ASP A 314 -2.04 20.42 5.18
CA ASP A 314 -1.16 19.72 4.24
C ASP A 314 0.17 19.36 4.91
N LEU A 315 0.48 18.06 4.93
CA LEU A 315 1.63 17.56 5.69
C LEU A 315 2.97 18.10 5.15
N ALA A 316 3.13 18.14 3.84
CA ALA A 316 4.36 18.67 3.24
C ALA A 316 4.55 20.16 3.59
N HIS A 317 3.47 20.94 3.57
CA HIS A 317 3.49 22.35 3.97
C HIS A 317 3.78 22.50 5.47
N THR A 318 3.20 21.64 6.32
CA THR A 318 3.43 21.65 7.77
C THR A 318 4.92 21.41 8.08
N ILE A 319 5.53 20.40 7.46
CA ILE A 319 6.95 20.10 7.67
C ILE A 319 7.83 21.21 7.08
N TRP A 320 7.46 21.78 5.91
CA TRP A 320 8.12 22.94 5.34
C TRP A 320 8.11 24.14 6.31
N MET A 321 6.98 24.41 6.99
CA MET A 321 6.91 25.46 7.99
C MET A 321 7.86 25.21 9.17
N PHE A 322 8.05 23.96 9.61
CA PHE A 322 9.08 23.65 10.61
C PHE A 322 10.50 23.91 10.07
N ASN A 323 10.77 23.59 8.81
CA ASN A 323 12.03 23.94 8.16
C ASN A 323 12.27 25.47 8.12
N GLU A 324 11.22 26.27 7.88
CA GLU A 324 11.31 27.74 7.95
C GLU A 324 11.56 28.26 9.36
N GLN A 325 11.04 27.62 10.40
CA GLN A 325 11.38 27.96 11.79
C GLN A 325 12.85 27.68 12.08
N LEU A 326 13.38 26.54 11.60
CA LEU A 326 14.82 26.24 11.72
C LEU A 326 15.69 27.28 11.02
N ASN A 327 15.30 27.73 9.83
CA ASN A 327 16.03 28.77 9.10
C ASN A 327 16.05 30.12 9.85
N LYS A 328 15.00 30.41 10.63
CA LYS A 328 14.90 31.67 11.40
C LYS A 328 15.63 31.63 12.75
N HIS A 329 15.61 30.48 13.41
CA HIS A 329 16.07 30.37 14.80
C HIS A 329 17.42 29.64 14.96
N GLY A 330 17.94 29.04 13.88
CA GLY A 330 19.16 28.23 13.87
C GLY A 330 18.93 26.83 14.45
N ALA A 331 19.36 25.82 13.73
CA ALA A 331 19.32 24.43 14.21
C ALA A 331 20.34 24.17 15.33
N GLU A 332 21.42 24.94 15.36
CA GLU A 332 22.47 24.90 16.39
C GLU A 332 21.98 25.25 17.80
N ASN A 333 20.80 25.82 17.92
CA ASN A 333 20.17 26.14 19.20
C ASN A 333 19.32 24.99 19.78
N LEU A 334 19.26 23.84 19.06
CA LEU A 334 18.57 22.64 19.51
C LEU A 334 19.57 21.72 20.24
N ASP A 335 19.26 21.38 21.48
CA ASP A 335 20.10 20.51 22.32
C ASP A 335 19.37 19.19 22.59
N TYR A 336 19.42 18.27 21.62
CA TYR A 336 18.75 16.98 21.70
C TYR A 336 19.72 15.85 22.03
N ASP A 337 19.26 14.92 22.88
CA ASP A 337 19.92 13.63 23.08
C ASP A 337 19.37 12.61 22.06
N HIS A 338 20.20 12.24 21.10
CA HIS A 338 19.90 11.25 20.07
C HIS A 338 20.34 9.83 20.43
N SER A 339 20.80 9.58 21.66
CA SER A 339 21.37 8.28 22.06
C SER A 339 20.42 7.11 21.86
N HIS A 340 19.13 7.32 22.10
CA HIS A 340 18.10 6.29 21.97
C HIS A 340 17.82 5.86 20.52
N THR A 341 17.82 6.81 19.58
CA THR A 341 17.60 6.52 18.14
C THR A 341 18.85 5.98 17.49
N ARG A 342 20.03 6.48 17.86
CA ARG A 342 21.31 5.95 17.41
C ARG A 342 21.51 4.50 17.88
N TRP A 343 21.26 4.23 19.14
CA TRP A 343 21.27 2.86 19.66
C TRP A 343 20.30 1.94 18.90
N CYS A 344 19.07 2.39 18.63
CA CYS A 344 18.10 1.61 17.87
C CYS A 344 18.64 1.26 16.48
N ARG A 345 19.21 2.25 15.78
CA ARG A 345 19.80 2.05 14.45
C ARG A 345 20.94 1.03 14.49
N GLU A 346 21.86 1.16 15.46
CA GLU A 346 23.00 0.24 15.60
C GLU A 346 22.54 -1.22 15.84
N GLU A 347 21.58 -1.44 16.72
CA GLU A 347 21.07 -2.78 17.02
C GLU A 347 20.29 -3.38 15.85
N MET A 348 19.49 -2.57 15.16
CA MET A 348 18.76 -3.04 13.95
C MET A 348 19.74 -3.38 12.81
N THR A 349 20.78 -2.59 12.60
CA THR A 349 21.79 -2.85 11.57
C THR A 349 22.52 -4.16 11.82
N LYS A 350 22.97 -4.40 13.07
CA LYS A 350 23.57 -5.68 13.46
C LYS A 350 22.65 -6.87 13.17
N ASP A 351 21.35 -6.68 13.42
CA ASP A 351 20.36 -7.73 13.19
C ASP A 351 20.12 -8.01 11.70
N PHE A 352 20.12 -6.98 10.86
CA PHE A 352 19.99 -7.16 9.40
C PHE A 352 21.17 -7.89 8.79
N GLU A 353 22.38 -7.67 9.31
CA GLU A 353 23.60 -8.27 8.80
C GLU A 353 23.86 -9.70 9.32
N LEU A 354 23.11 -10.13 10.35
CA LEU A 354 23.39 -11.39 11.05
C LEU A 354 23.44 -12.63 10.13
N TYR A 355 22.62 -12.64 9.09
CA TYR A 355 22.49 -13.76 8.17
C TYR A 355 22.88 -13.42 6.72
N LYS A 356 23.59 -12.32 6.49
CA LYS A 356 23.97 -11.90 5.13
C LYS A 356 24.80 -12.93 4.38
N ASP A 357 25.68 -13.64 5.10
CA ASP A 357 26.60 -14.65 4.57
C ASP A 357 26.08 -16.09 4.86
N ASP A 358 24.76 -16.28 5.02
CA ASP A 358 24.18 -17.61 5.26
C ASP A 358 24.30 -18.49 4.01
N GLU A 359 24.82 -19.72 4.19
CA GLU A 359 25.03 -20.71 3.13
C GLU A 359 24.22 -22.00 3.39
N THR A 360 23.12 -21.90 4.14
CA THR A 360 22.27 -23.07 4.44
C THR A 360 21.74 -23.69 3.15
N VAL A 361 21.77 -25.03 3.08
CA VAL A 361 21.31 -25.84 1.95
C VAL A 361 19.97 -26.47 2.27
N GLY A 362 19.06 -26.49 1.30
CA GLY A 362 17.74 -27.13 1.39
C GLY A 362 16.64 -26.27 1.99
N ILE A 363 16.98 -25.15 2.62
CA ILE A 363 16.01 -24.20 3.19
C ILE A 363 16.64 -22.81 3.33
N ILE A 364 15.86 -21.75 3.16
CA ILE A 364 16.34 -20.36 3.17
C ILE A 364 15.73 -19.60 4.34
N LYS A 365 16.54 -18.88 5.11
CA LYS A 365 16.05 -18.02 6.19
C LYS A 365 15.40 -16.76 5.64
N PRO A 366 14.29 -16.27 6.25
CA PRO A 366 13.65 -15.02 5.86
C PRO A 366 14.60 -13.81 5.79
N GLN A 367 15.52 -13.71 6.75
CA GLN A 367 16.50 -12.63 6.82
C GLN A 367 17.43 -12.62 5.59
N LYS A 368 17.93 -13.80 5.21
CA LYS A 368 18.79 -13.98 4.03
C LYS A 368 18.05 -13.64 2.74
N ALA A 369 16.83 -14.14 2.60
CA ALA A 369 15.99 -13.87 1.43
C ALA A 369 15.76 -12.35 1.23
N LEU A 370 15.56 -11.60 2.31
CA LEU A 370 15.34 -10.16 2.25
C LEU A 370 16.63 -9.36 2.07
N TRP A 371 17.73 -9.85 2.64
CA TRP A 371 19.06 -9.28 2.39
C TRP A 371 19.40 -9.34 0.91
N ASP A 372 19.31 -10.53 0.29
CA ASP A 372 19.60 -10.72 -1.12
C ASP A 372 18.65 -9.94 -2.03
N ALA A 373 17.36 -9.92 -1.71
CA ALA A 373 16.40 -9.09 -2.42
C ALA A 373 16.80 -7.61 -2.40
N ARG A 374 17.34 -7.09 -1.27
CA ARG A 374 17.82 -5.70 -1.19
C ARG A 374 19.09 -5.48 -2.04
N GLN A 375 19.97 -6.47 -2.16
CA GLN A 375 21.18 -6.35 -2.99
C GLN A 375 20.85 -6.31 -4.49
N VAL A 376 19.81 -7.04 -4.91
CA VAL A 376 19.39 -7.15 -6.33
C VAL A 376 18.56 -5.94 -6.77
N LEU A 377 17.71 -5.42 -5.90
CA LEU A 377 16.85 -4.27 -6.21
C LEU A 377 17.60 -2.96 -6.00
N GLY A 378 17.57 -2.10 -7.02
CA GLY A 378 18.10 -0.74 -6.92
C GLY A 378 17.25 0.16 -5.98
N PRO A 379 17.71 1.40 -5.72
CA PRO A 379 17.04 2.30 -4.78
C PRO A 379 15.61 2.68 -5.21
N ASN A 380 15.32 2.66 -6.50
CA ASN A 380 14.00 3.00 -7.07
C ASN A 380 13.18 1.77 -7.46
N ASP A 381 13.73 0.56 -7.36
CA ASP A 381 13.01 -0.66 -7.67
C ASP A 381 11.94 -0.96 -6.61
N LEU A 382 10.93 -1.74 -6.98
CA LEU A 382 9.75 -1.95 -6.17
C LEU A 382 9.69 -3.36 -5.59
N LEU A 383 9.51 -3.46 -4.28
CA LEU A 383 9.07 -4.68 -3.62
C LEU A 383 7.60 -4.58 -3.24
N LEU A 384 6.80 -5.57 -3.64
CA LEU A 384 5.42 -5.76 -3.22
C LEU A 384 5.34 -6.93 -2.25
N SER A 385 4.79 -6.71 -1.07
CA SER A 385 4.51 -7.77 -0.11
C SER A 385 3.10 -8.27 -0.25
N ASP A 386 2.90 -9.57 -0.34
CA ASP A 386 1.60 -10.17 -0.03
C ASP A 386 1.38 -10.27 1.49
N VAL A 387 0.29 -10.87 1.92
CA VAL A 387 -0.11 -11.00 3.32
C VAL A 387 0.12 -12.42 3.84
N GLY A 388 0.86 -12.52 4.95
CA GLY A 388 1.23 -13.77 5.58
C GLY A 388 2.41 -13.59 6.52
N ALA A 389 3.09 -14.67 6.91
CA ALA A 389 4.29 -14.60 7.75
C ALA A 389 5.40 -13.78 7.07
N HIS A 390 5.57 -13.92 5.75
CA HIS A 390 6.52 -13.14 4.94
C HIS A 390 6.32 -11.62 5.08
N LYS A 391 5.07 -11.13 5.18
CA LYS A 391 4.78 -9.72 5.41
C LYS A 391 5.48 -9.19 6.66
N MET A 392 5.46 -9.95 7.76
CA MET A 392 6.09 -9.54 9.03
C MET A 392 7.60 -9.42 8.87
N TRP A 393 8.22 -10.37 8.17
CA TRP A 393 9.63 -10.34 7.86
C TRP A 393 10.01 -9.18 6.95
N ILE A 394 9.29 -8.97 5.83
CA ILE A 394 9.47 -7.84 4.92
C ILE A 394 9.36 -6.52 5.66
N SER A 395 8.31 -6.38 6.47
CA SER A 395 8.05 -5.14 7.21
C SER A 395 9.21 -4.76 8.14
N ARG A 396 9.90 -5.71 8.73
CA ARG A 396 11.01 -5.45 9.62
C ARG A 396 12.37 -5.43 8.94
N TYR A 397 12.64 -6.35 8.04
CA TYR A 397 14.00 -6.58 7.50
C TYR A 397 14.26 -5.92 6.15
N TYR A 398 13.25 -5.70 5.30
CA TYR A 398 13.46 -5.00 4.06
C TYR A 398 13.35 -3.49 4.27
N GLN A 399 14.42 -2.75 4.03
CA GLN A 399 14.47 -1.30 4.19
C GLN A 399 14.59 -0.59 2.83
N CYS A 400 14.28 0.70 2.79
CA CYS A 400 14.10 1.46 1.56
C CYS A 400 14.94 2.72 1.54
N HIS A 401 15.48 3.06 0.36
CA HIS A 401 16.10 4.35 0.10
C HIS A 401 15.05 5.42 -0.25
N GLU A 402 14.05 5.04 -1.04
CA GLU A 402 13.04 5.96 -1.57
C GLU A 402 11.62 5.60 -1.11
N PRO A 403 10.72 6.58 -0.97
CA PRO A 403 9.32 6.33 -0.66
C PRO A 403 8.63 5.57 -1.80
N ASN A 404 7.61 4.78 -1.46
CA ASN A 404 6.86 3.95 -2.41
C ASN A 404 7.73 2.93 -3.18
N THR A 405 8.79 2.41 -2.54
CA THR A 405 9.63 1.32 -3.06
C THR A 405 9.43 -0.01 -2.32
N CYS A 406 8.61 -0.01 -1.28
CA CYS A 406 8.10 -1.20 -0.61
C CYS A 406 6.63 -1.00 -0.26
N LEU A 407 5.73 -1.68 -0.97
CA LEU A 407 4.31 -1.60 -0.70
C LEU A 407 3.83 -2.83 0.07
N VAL A 408 3.23 -2.55 1.23
CA VAL A 408 2.72 -3.58 2.15
C VAL A 408 1.24 -3.29 2.37
N PRO A 409 0.32 -4.23 2.09
CA PRO A 409 -1.09 -4.06 2.47
C PRO A 409 -1.20 -4.17 3.99
N ASN A 410 -1.73 -3.15 4.65
CA ASN A 410 -1.69 -3.08 6.10
C ASN A 410 -3.04 -2.78 6.77
N GLY A 411 -3.92 -2.00 6.17
CA GLY A 411 -5.21 -1.64 6.76
C GLY A 411 -6.20 -2.80 6.73
N PHE A 412 -6.42 -3.38 5.55
CA PHE A 412 -7.34 -4.51 5.34
C PHE A 412 -6.62 -5.87 5.33
N CYS A 413 -5.37 -5.89 4.92
CA CYS A 413 -4.51 -7.09 4.92
C CYS A 413 -5.04 -8.23 4.05
N SER A 414 -5.50 -7.95 2.84
CA SER A 414 -5.98 -9.01 1.94
C SER A 414 -4.85 -9.81 1.34
N MET A 415 -4.94 -11.15 1.44
CA MET A 415 -4.06 -12.08 0.73
C MET A 415 -4.34 -12.04 -0.78
N GLY A 416 -3.35 -12.39 -1.60
CA GLY A 416 -3.45 -12.39 -3.06
C GLY A 416 -3.25 -11.02 -3.71
N PHE A 417 -2.77 -10.04 -2.96
CA PHE A 417 -2.55 -8.66 -3.41
C PHE A 417 -1.35 -8.51 -4.35
N ALA A 418 -0.23 -9.17 -4.03
CA ALA A 418 1.06 -8.77 -4.57
C ALA A 418 1.24 -9.14 -6.05
N LEU A 419 0.75 -10.29 -6.51
CA LEU A 419 0.83 -10.69 -7.92
C LEU A 419 0.07 -9.72 -8.85
N PRO A 420 -1.24 -9.46 -8.69
CA PRO A 420 -1.94 -8.48 -9.52
C PRO A 420 -1.44 -7.05 -9.27
N GLY A 421 -0.98 -6.74 -8.06
CA GLY A 421 -0.35 -5.47 -7.75
C GLY A 421 0.90 -5.20 -8.58
N ALA A 422 1.70 -6.24 -8.85
CA ALA A 422 2.88 -6.13 -9.73
C ALA A 422 2.50 -5.73 -11.16
N MET A 423 1.37 -6.21 -11.67
CA MET A 423 0.82 -5.76 -12.94
C MET A 423 0.50 -4.26 -12.91
N GLY A 424 -0.19 -3.80 -11.87
CA GLY A 424 -0.49 -2.37 -11.70
C GLY A 424 0.76 -1.50 -11.64
N ALA A 425 1.83 -1.98 -11.00
CA ALA A 425 3.12 -1.30 -10.93
C ALA A 425 3.84 -1.23 -12.28
N HIS A 426 3.75 -2.26 -13.11
CA HIS A 426 4.32 -2.26 -14.46
C HIS A 426 3.78 -1.09 -15.30
N PHE A 427 2.47 -0.83 -15.24
CA PHE A 427 1.86 0.27 -15.99
C PHE A 427 2.23 1.67 -15.48
N VAL A 428 2.84 1.77 -14.29
CA VAL A 428 3.43 3.03 -13.80
C VAL A 428 4.82 3.26 -14.39
N ASP A 429 5.66 2.22 -14.39
CA ASP A 429 7.01 2.28 -14.96
C ASP A 429 7.46 0.88 -15.44
N PRO A 430 7.42 0.62 -16.73
CA PRO A 430 7.79 -0.69 -17.31
C PRO A 430 9.30 -0.98 -17.25
N ASN A 431 10.13 0.01 -16.93
CA ASN A 431 11.59 -0.17 -16.82
C ASN A 431 12.06 -0.46 -15.38
N ARG A 432 11.19 -0.29 -14.40
CA ARG A 432 11.46 -0.51 -12.99
C ARG A 432 11.41 -1.99 -12.65
N ARG A 433 12.43 -2.57 -12.02
CA ARG A 433 12.34 -3.94 -11.49
C ARG A 433 11.26 -4.03 -10.42
N ILE A 434 10.40 -5.05 -10.51
CA ILE A 434 9.29 -5.29 -9.59
C ILE A 434 9.45 -6.69 -9.01
N LEU A 435 9.69 -6.78 -7.70
CA LEU A 435 9.72 -8.04 -6.96
C LEU A 435 8.45 -8.18 -6.12
N SER A 436 7.63 -9.16 -6.45
CA SER A 436 6.45 -9.53 -5.67
C SER A 436 6.79 -10.70 -4.77
N ILE A 437 6.71 -10.54 -3.44
CA ILE A 437 6.95 -11.64 -2.50
C ILE A 437 5.61 -12.12 -1.96
N CYS A 438 5.31 -13.40 -2.23
CA CYS A 438 4.08 -14.07 -1.84
C CYS A 438 4.39 -15.30 -0.99
N GLY A 439 3.53 -15.62 -0.03
CA GLY A 439 3.43 -17.00 0.46
C GLY A 439 2.70 -17.86 -0.58
N ASP A 440 2.93 -19.15 -0.56
CA ASP A 440 2.34 -20.12 -1.50
C ASP A 440 0.80 -20.08 -1.52
N ALA A 441 0.14 -19.96 -0.36
CA ALA A 441 -1.30 -19.81 -0.27
C ALA A 441 -1.81 -18.50 -0.91
N GLY A 442 -1.18 -17.36 -0.61
CA GLY A 442 -1.56 -16.06 -1.15
C GLY A 442 -1.36 -15.96 -2.65
N PHE A 443 -0.25 -16.50 -3.16
CA PHE A 443 0.05 -16.55 -4.59
C PHE A 443 -1.07 -17.24 -5.39
N LEU A 444 -1.58 -18.38 -4.90
CA LEU A 444 -2.61 -19.14 -5.59
C LEU A 444 -4.00 -18.47 -5.59
N MET A 445 -4.24 -17.44 -4.75
CA MET A 445 -5.53 -16.75 -4.72
C MET A 445 -5.81 -15.91 -5.97
N ASN A 446 -4.78 -15.42 -6.65
CA ASN A 446 -4.89 -14.64 -7.89
C ASN A 446 -3.95 -15.14 -8.99
N VAL A 447 -3.58 -16.42 -8.96
CA VAL A 447 -2.64 -17.06 -9.89
C VAL A 447 -3.02 -16.88 -11.36
N GLN A 448 -4.31 -16.76 -11.68
CA GLN A 448 -4.82 -16.53 -13.02
C GLN A 448 -4.29 -15.25 -13.67
N GLU A 449 -3.88 -14.24 -12.88
CA GLU A 449 -3.31 -13.00 -13.39
C GLU A 449 -1.89 -13.17 -13.98
N MET A 450 -1.27 -14.34 -13.79
CA MET A 450 -0.05 -14.69 -14.55
C MET A 450 -0.28 -14.62 -16.06
N GLU A 451 -1.47 -15.02 -16.53
CA GLU A 451 -1.84 -14.88 -17.96
C GLU A 451 -1.93 -13.41 -18.36
N THR A 452 -2.57 -12.58 -17.54
CA THR A 452 -2.71 -11.15 -17.81
C THR A 452 -1.33 -10.47 -17.90
N ILE A 453 -0.47 -10.72 -16.93
CA ILE A 453 0.91 -10.21 -16.88
C ILE A 453 1.68 -10.64 -18.15
N LYS A 454 1.57 -11.90 -18.56
CA LYS A 454 2.21 -12.40 -19.77
C LYS A 454 1.66 -11.77 -21.03
N ARG A 455 0.35 -11.65 -21.16
CA ARG A 455 -0.34 -11.08 -22.32
C ARG A 455 0.01 -9.60 -22.55
N TYR A 456 0.24 -8.84 -21.49
CA TYR A 456 0.64 -7.43 -21.57
C TYR A 456 2.16 -7.21 -21.52
N ASN A 457 2.97 -8.28 -21.63
CA ASN A 457 4.43 -8.24 -21.67
C ASN A 457 5.04 -7.48 -20.48
N CYS A 458 4.56 -7.77 -19.26
CA CYS A 458 5.12 -7.19 -18.04
C CYS A 458 6.44 -7.90 -17.67
N ASP A 459 7.46 -7.77 -18.52
CA ASP A 459 8.72 -8.51 -18.46
C ASP A 459 9.62 -8.09 -17.28
N ASN A 460 9.33 -6.97 -16.64
CA ASN A 460 10.03 -6.44 -15.46
C ASN A 460 9.52 -7.02 -14.13
N VAL A 461 8.58 -7.98 -14.18
CA VAL A 461 7.96 -8.59 -13.00
C VAL A 461 8.62 -9.92 -12.65
N THR A 462 9.13 -10.02 -11.44
CA THR A 462 9.51 -11.29 -10.79
C THR A 462 8.64 -11.54 -9.58
N VAL A 463 8.08 -12.73 -9.46
CA VAL A 463 7.34 -13.19 -8.28
C VAL A 463 8.18 -14.21 -7.53
N MET A 464 8.46 -13.96 -6.25
CA MET A 464 9.14 -14.90 -5.37
C MET A 464 8.13 -15.53 -4.41
N VAL A 465 7.91 -16.84 -4.56
CA VAL A 465 7.01 -17.63 -3.70
C VAL A 465 7.81 -18.26 -2.57
N TRP A 466 7.43 -17.92 -1.35
CA TRP A 466 7.97 -18.54 -0.13
C TRP A 466 7.09 -19.73 0.23
N GLU A 467 7.67 -20.92 0.13
CA GLU A 467 6.97 -22.20 0.32
C GLU A 467 7.11 -22.69 1.77
N ASP A 468 6.00 -22.76 2.50
CA ASP A 468 5.91 -23.39 3.82
C ASP A 468 4.74 -24.40 3.92
N MET A 469 3.96 -24.56 2.84
CA MET A 469 2.81 -25.47 2.73
C MET A 469 1.78 -25.31 3.85
N ALA A 470 1.63 -24.07 4.34
CA ALA A 470 0.70 -23.76 5.42
C ALA A 470 0.22 -22.29 5.36
N TYR A 471 -0.86 -21.98 6.07
CA TYR A 471 -1.19 -20.60 6.44
C TYR A 471 -0.25 -20.14 7.57
N GLY A 472 1.02 -19.91 7.24
CA GLY A 472 2.15 -19.77 8.17
C GLY A 472 1.96 -18.71 9.26
N LEU A 473 1.35 -17.55 8.98
CA LEU A 473 1.07 -16.53 10.00
C LEU A 473 0.07 -17.02 11.04
N ILE A 474 -0.98 -17.72 10.61
CA ILE A 474 -1.99 -18.25 11.52
C ILE A 474 -1.41 -19.42 12.32
N ALA A 475 -0.61 -20.27 11.68
CA ALA A 475 0.13 -21.33 12.37
C ALA A 475 1.04 -20.75 13.46
N TRP A 476 1.76 -19.70 13.16
CA TRP A 476 2.61 -18.98 14.12
C TRP A 476 1.81 -18.44 15.31
N LYS A 477 0.65 -17.81 15.07
CA LYS A 477 -0.23 -17.31 16.15
C LYS A 477 -0.84 -18.44 16.99
N GLN A 478 -1.36 -19.49 16.33
CA GLN A 478 -1.90 -20.65 17.05
C GLN A 478 -0.82 -21.30 17.93
N TRP A 479 0.38 -21.46 17.39
CA TRP A 479 1.50 -22.02 18.15
C TRP A 479 1.86 -21.14 19.36
N GLY A 480 1.91 -19.82 19.19
CA GLY A 480 2.20 -18.88 20.28
C GLY A 480 1.17 -18.89 21.41
N HIS A 481 -0.12 -19.12 21.09
CA HIS A 481 -1.20 -19.14 22.07
C HIS A 481 -1.45 -20.53 22.66
N PHE A 482 -1.33 -21.60 21.84
CA PHE A 482 -1.78 -22.95 22.21
C PHE A 482 -0.65 -23.99 22.24
N GLY A 483 0.58 -23.61 21.86
CA GLY A 483 1.72 -24.53 21.74
C GLY A 483 1.61 -25.55 20.57
N LYS A 484 0.60 -25.40 19.73
CA LYS A 484 0.34 -26.22 18.54
C LYS A 484 -0.51 -25.46 17.53
N HIS A 485 -0.49 -25.89 16.26
CA HIS A 485 -1.45 -25.46 15.23
C HIS A 485 -2.24 -26.65 14.68
N THR A 486 -3.33 -26.38 13.97
CA THR A 486 -4.18 -27.40 13.38
C THR A 486 -4.97 -26.89 12.18
N LYS A 487 -5.20 -27.76 11.18
CA LYS A 487 -6.01 -27.52 9.97
C LYS A 487 -5.53 -26.33 9.12
N LEU A 488 -4.23 -26.14 9.03
CA LEU A 488 -3.63 -25.03 8.27
C LEU A 488 -2.70 -25.54 7.16
N ASP A 489 -2.32 -26.82 7.22
CA ASP A 489 -1.38 -27.43 6.28
C ASP A 489 -2.10 -27.82 4.98
N PHE A 490 -1.41 -27.67 3.86
CA PHE A 490 -1.86 -28.06 2.53
C PHE A 490 -0.68 -28.52 1.65
N THR A 491 -0.96 -28.89 0.41
CA THR A 491 0.08 -29.25 -0.59
C THR A 491 0.08 -28.25 -1.73
N ASN A 492 1.26 -27.97 -2.25
CA ASN A 492 1.45 -27.08 -3.39
C ASN A 492 1.44 -27.84 -4.72
N PRO A 493 1.05 -27.19 -5.83
CA PRO A 493 1.34 -27.69 -7.17
C PRO A 493 2.85 -27.60 -7.44
N ASP A 494 3.28 -28.22 -8.53
CA ASP A 494 4.63 -27.99 -9.07
C ASP A 494 4.68 -26.59 -9.69
N PHE A 495 5.26 -25.63 -8.98
CA PHE A 495 5.31 -24.23 -9.40
C PHE A 495 6.14 -23.98 -10.66
N LEU A 496 7.15 -24.83 -10.94
CA LEU A 496 7.91 -24.70 -12.19
C LEU A 496 7.08 -25.08 -13.40
N LYS A 497 6.32 -26.18 -13.31
CA LYS A 497 5.36 -26.55 -14.37
C LYS A 497 4.23 -25.55 -14.49
N LEU A 498 3.79 -24.95 -13.39
CA LEU A 498 2.80 -23.89 -13.39
C LEU A 498 3.33 -22.66 -14.15
N ALA A 499 4.55 -22.22 -13.87
CA ALA A 499 5.21 -21.13 -14.59
C ALA A 499 5.29 -21.42 -16.09
N GLU A 500 5.76 -22.59 -16.46
CA GLU A 500 5.84 -23.04 -17.86
C GLU A 500 4.47 -23.00 -18.54
N SER A 501 3.41 -23.47 -17.87
CA SER A 501 2.05 -23.51 -18.43
C SER A 501 1.47 -22.12 -18.73
N PHE A 502 1.93 -21.07 -18.01
CA PHE A 502 1.59 -19.67 -18.27
C PHE A 502 2.60 -18.95 -19.18
N GLY A 503 3.66 -19.64 -19.65
CA GLY A 503 4.71 -19.06 -20.47
C GLY A 503 5.65 -18.11 -19.70
N TRP A 504 5.79 -18.33 -18.39
CA TRP A 504 6.75 -17.65 -17.52
C TRP A 504 8.05 -18.42 -17.37
N ASN A 505 9.13 -17.71 -17.04
CA ASN A 505 10.37 -18.37 -16.62
C ASN A 505 10.21 -18.90 -15.20
N GLY A 506 10.62 -20.14 -14.95
CA GLY A 506 10.52 -20.78 -13.64
C GLY A 506 11.90 -21.06 -13.05
N PHE A 507 12.15 -20.60 -11.82
CA PHE A 507 13.39 -20.83 -11.08
C PHE A 507 13.07 -21.45 -9.72
N ARG A 508 13.90 -22.41 -9.28
CA ARG A 508 13.86 -22.94 -7.92
C ARG A 508 15.21 -22.75 -7.26
N CYS A 509 15.23 -22.07 -6.13
CA CYS A 509 16.43 -21.87 -5.34
C CYS A 509 16.26 -22.51 -3.95
N GLU A 510 17.09 -23.50 -3.64
CA GLU A 510 17.06 -24.22 -2.36
C GLU A 510 18.28 -23.90 -1.47
N ASN A 511 19.29 -23.25 -2.03
CA ASN A 511 20.52 -22.92 -1.31
C ASN A 511 20.59 -21.41 -1.06
N SER A 512 20.83 -21.02 0.17
CA SER A 512 20.96 -19.61 0.56
C SER A 512 22.04 -18.85 -0.23
N ALA A 513 23.17 -19.52 -0.57
CA ALA A 513 24.28 -18.92 -1.31
C ALA A 513 23.91 -18.54 -2.76
N ASP A 514 22.94 -19.24 -3.37
CA ASP A 514 22.60 -19.09 -4.79
C ASP A 514 21.49 -18.06 -5.02
N LEU A 515 20.80 -17.59 -3.96
CA LEU A 515 19.56 -16.83 -4.10
C LEU A 515 19.77 -15.49 -4.80
N GLN A 516 20.81 -14.75 -4.46
CA GLN A 516 21.08 -13.46 -5.11
C GLN A 516 21.30 -13.65 -6.62
N ALA A 517 22.09 -14.64 -7.03
CA ALA A 517 22.35 -14.94 -8.44
C ALA A 517 21.06 -15.37 -9.15
N THR A 518 20.22 -16.20 -8.52
CA THR A 518 18.92 -16.63 -9.07
C THR A 518 17.99 -15.43 -9.30
N LEU A 519 17.93 -14.49 -8.37
CA LEU A 519 17.12 -13.27 -8.52
C LEU A 519 17.67 -12.37 -9.65
N GLU A 520 18.99 -12.20 -9.77
CA GLU A 520 19.58 -11.45 -10.89
C GLU A 520 19.27 -12.13 -12.24
N GLU A 521 19.37 -13.46 -12.32
CA GLU A 521 19.05 -14.22 -13.51
C GLU A 521 17.57 -14.04 -13.91
N SER A 522 16.65 -14.00 -12.93
CA SER A 522 15.22 -13.80 -13.19
C SER A 522 14.91 -12.47 -13.87
N TYR A 523 15.71 -11.42 -13.64
CA TYR A 523 15.55 -10.11 -14.29
C TYR A 523 16.31 -9.97 -15.61
N THR A 524 17.30 -10.83 -15.87
CA THR A 524 18.06 -10.82 -17.12
C THR A 524 17.48 -11.78 -18.17
N THR A 525 16.66 -12.73 -17.75
CA THR A 525 15.93 -13.64 -18.65
C THR A 525 14.68 -12.94 -19.21
N PRO A 526 14.51 -12.88 -20.54
CA PRO A 526 13.35 -12.18 -21.13
C PRO A 526 12.01 -12.79 -20.71
N GLY A 527 11.07 -11.96 -20.27
CA GLY A 527 9.74 -12.34 -19.83
C GLY A 527 9.57 -12.34 -18.31
N PRO A 528 8.33 -12.40 -17.83
CA PRO A 528 8.06 -12.45 -16.40
C PRO A 528 8.58 -13.76 -15.78
N SER A 529 8.99 -13.70 -14.50
CA SER A 529 9.68 -14.79 -13.83
C SER A 529 9.02 -15.19 -12.52
N LEU A 530 8.98 -16.49 -12.24
CA LEU A 530 8.56 -17.09 -10.98
C LEU A 530 9.76 -17.76 -10.30
N VAL A 531 10.13 -17.29 -9.13
CA VAL A 531 11.18 -17.86 -8.29
C VAL A 531 10.53 -18.53 -7.09
N THR A 532 10.85 -19.80 -6.81
CA THR A 532 10.32 -20.48 -5.62
C THR A 532 11.45 -20.83 -4.65
N ILE A 533 11.21 -20.63 -3.36
CA ILE A 533 12.16 -20.92 -2.30
C ILE A 533 11.49 -21.63 -1.13
N PRO A 534 12.08 -22.71 -0.58
CA PRO A 534 11.66 -23.28 0.70
C PRO A 534 12.09 -22.34 1.83
N ILE A 535 11.14 -21.90 2.67
CA ILE A 535 11.39 -20.88 3.71
C ILE A 535 11.47 -21.49 5.11
N ASP A 536 12.48 -21.08 5.90
CA ASP A 536 12.66 -21.53 7.29
C ASP A 536 11.86 -20.66 8.28
N TYR A 537 10.59 -20.98 8.48
CA TYR A 537 9.79 -20.33 9.51
C TYR A 537 10.00 -20.84 10.95
N ALA A 538 10.98 -21.73 11.21
CA ALA A 538 11.46 -21.95 12.57
C ALA A 538 12.06 -20.67 13.17
N GLU A 539 12.53 -19.74 12.32
CA GLU A 539 12.97 -18.40 12.71
C GLU A 539 11.84 -17.54 13.35
N ASN A 540 10.57 -17.82 13.04
CA ASN A 540 9.43 -17.15 13.67
C ASN A 540 9.43 -17.25 15.19
N LYS A 541 9.84 -18.43 15.73
CA LYS A 541 9.95 -18.65 17.16
C LYS A 541 11.03 -17.77 17.78
N LYS A 542 12.20 -17.71 17.16
CA LYS A 542 13.33 -16.87 17.62
C LYS A 542 12.95 -15.39 17.62
N LEU A 543 12.24 -14.95 16.57
CA LEU A 543 11.75 -13.58 16.48
C LEU A 543 10.76 -13.26 17.61
N THR A 544 9.82 -14.17 17.91
CA THR A 544 8.86 -14.03 19.03
C THR A 544 9.56 -13.94 20.39
N GLU A 545 10.49 -14.82 20.67
CA GLU A 545 11.26 -14.84 21.93
C GLU A 545 11.99 -13.51 22.15
N ARG A 546 12.56 -12.94 21.08
CA ARG A 546 13.26 -11.66 21.08
C ARG A 546 12.32 -10.48 21.30
N MET A 547 11.13 -10.49 20.74
CA MET A 547 10.16 -9.38 20.79
C MET A 547 9.17 -9.44 21.93
N GLY A 548 9.14 -10.53 22.67
CA GLY A 548 8.29 -10.76 23.85
C GLY A 548 6.91 -11.32 23.54
N SER A 549 6.24 -10.86 22.55
CA SER A 549 5.02 -11.39 21.93
C SER A 549 4.83 -10.64 20.63
N ILE A 550 4.31 -11.30 19.60
CA ILE A 550 3.92 -10.61 18.37
C ILE A 550 2.46 -10.21 18.55
N ASP A 551 2.24 -9.06 19.15
CA ASP A 551 0.94 -8.41 19.18
C ASP A 551 0.74 -7.70 17.84
N ILE A 552 0.37 -8.49 16.82
CA ILE A 552 -0.12 -7.90 15.58
C ILE A 552 -1.53 -7.42 15.90
N PRO A 553 -1.84 -6.13 15.78
CA PRO A 553 -3.22 -5.69 15.85
C PRO A 553 -3.98 -6.40 14.73
N MET A 554 -4.96 -7.19 15.12
CA MET A 554 -6.02 -7.66 14.23
C MET A 554 -7.17 -6.71 14.32
#